data_4d3ad93cbebbfb69e8e10e53f44355db
#
_entry.id   4d3ad93cbebbfb69e8e10e53f44355db
#
_cell.length_a   1.000
_cell.length_b   1.000
_cell.length_c   1.000
_cell.angle_alpha   90.00
_cell.angle_beta   90.00
_cell.angle_gamma   90.00
#
_symmetry.space_group_name_H-M   'P 1'
#
loop_
_entity.id
_entity.type
_entity.pdbx_description
1 polymer ?
#
loop_
_entity_poly.entity_id
_entity_poly.type
_entity_poly.pdbx_seq_one_letter_code
_entity_poly.pdbx_strand_id
1 'polypeptide(L)'
;STTMSTHRLVMVRHGESTWNQENRFCGWFDAELSEKGAEEAKRGAQAIKDAKMEFDICYTSVLKRAIRTLWTILDGTDQMWLPVVRTWRLNERHYGGLTGLNKAETAAKHGEEQVKIWRRSFDIPPPPMDEKHPYYKSISKERRYAGLKAGELPTCESLKDTIARALPFWNDEIVPQIKAGKRVLIAAHGNSLRGIVKHLEGMSDQAIMELNLPTGIPIVYELDQALKPTKPMRFLGDEETVRKAMEAVAAQGKAK
;
A
#
# COMPACT_ATOMS: atom_id res chain seq x y z
N SER A 1 15.48 6.65 -31.79
CA SER A 1 15.37 6.46 -31.47
C SER A 1 15.09 5.97 -30.88
N THR A 2 15.45 6.19 -30.93
CA THR A 2 15.34 5.52 -30.33
C THR A 2 14.39 5.14 -29.49
N THR A 3 14.04 4.28 -29.54
CA THR A 3 13.13 3.61 -28.73
C THR A 3 13.54 3.67 -27.32
N MET A 4 12.90 4.52 -26.66
CA MET A 4 12.99 4.46 -25.25
C MET A 4 12.38 3.16 -24.78
N SER A 5 13.19 2.26 -24.25
CA SER A 5 12.66 1.13 -23.55
C SER A 5 11.90 1.66 -22.33
N THR A 6 10.66 1.25 -22.17
CA THR A 6 9.87 1.59 -21.01
C THR A 6 9.94 0.47 -20.00
N HIS A 7 9.83 0.83 -18.74
CA HIS A 7 9.74 -0.13 -17.64
C HIS A 7 8.30 -0.16 -17.17
N ARG A 8 7.77 -1.34 -16.91
CA ARG A 8 6.40 -1.50 -16.40
C ARG A 8 6.43 -1.87 -14.93
N LEU A 9 5.65 -1.14 -14.14
CA LEU A 9 5.46 -1.41 -12.72
C LEU A 9 3.98 -1.67 -12.48
N VAL A 10 3.67 -2.76 -11.79
CA VAL A 10 2.29 -3.08 -11.40
C VAL A 10 2.21 -3.11 -9.89
N MET A 11 1.22 -2.41 -9.34
CA MET A 11 0.97 -2.35 -7.90
C MET A 11 -0.47 -2.71 -7.62
N VAL A 12 -0.70 -3.42 -6.51
CA VAL A 12 -2.04 -3.79 -6.07
C VAL A 12 -2.18 -3.48 -4.59
N ARG A 13 -3.18 -2.67 -4.26
CA ARG A 13 -3.57 -2.44 -2.87
C ARG A 13 -4.49 -3.58 -2.45
N HIS A 14 -4.19 -4.23 -1.31
CA HIS A 14 -5.06 -5.30 -0.81
C HIS A 14 -6.48 -4.78 -0.56
N GLY A 15 -7.44 -5.70 -0.58
CA GLY A 15 -8.85 -5.39 -0.37
C GLY A 15 -9.23 -5.28 1.10
N GLU A 16 -10.55 -5.35 1.35
CA GLU A 16 -11.11 -5.23 2.68
C GLU A 16 -10.53 -6.27 3.65
N SER A 17 -10.12 -5.82 4.83
CA SER A 17 -9.72 -6.70 5.93
C SER A 17 -10.90 -6.90 6.88
N THR A 18 -10.77 -7.89 7.78
CA THR A 18 -11.79 -8.13 8.81
C THR A 18 -11.99 -6.92 9.71
N TRP A 19 -10.92 -6.17 9.99
CA TRP A 19 -11.02 -4.95 10.79
C TRP A 19 -11.60 -3.77 10.03
N ASN A 20 -11.44 -3.73 8.70
CA ASN A 20 -12.12 -2.73 7.87
C ASN A 20 -13.64 -2.91 7.95
N GLN A 21 -14.13 -4.16 8.00
CA GLN A 21 -15.56 -4.44 8.17
C GLN A 21 -16.09 -3.84 9.46
N GLU A 22 -15.28 -3.82 10.51
CA GLU A 22 -15.65 -3.30 11.82
C GLU A 22 -15.32 -1.81 11.97
N ASN A 23 -14.84 -1.13 10.91
CA ASN A 23 -14.40 0.26 10.96
C ASN A 23 -13.32 0.54 12.00
N ARG A 24 -12.43 -0.41 12.23
CA ARG A 24 -11.35 -0.30 13.21
C ARG A 24 -10.05 0.11 12.54
N PHE A 25 -9.26 0.95 13.20
CA PHE A 25 -7.91 1.28 12.75
C PHE A 25 -7.03 0.04 12.82
N CYS A 26 -6.53 -0.39 11.67
CA CYS A 26 -5.78 -1.63 11.54
C CYS A 26 -4.26 -1.43 11.64
N GLY A 27 -3.71 -0.59 10.78
CA GLY A 27 -2.27 -0.29 10.77
C GLY A 27 -1.39 -1.54 10.72
N TRP A 28 -0.61 -1.73 11.76
CA TRP A 28 0.32 -2.86 11.87
C TRP A 28 -0.29 -4.09 12.55
N PHE A 29 -1.56 -4.02 12.97
CA PHE A 29 -2.23 -5.24 13.41
C PHE A 29 -2.38 -6.17 12.21
N ASP A 30 -2.09 -7.44 12.39
CA ASP A 30 -2.03 -8.43 11.30
C ASP A 30 -3.41 -9.03 10.99
N ALA A 31 -4.34 -8.16 10.58
CA ALA A 31 -5.69 -8.58 10.22
C ALA A 31 -5.71 -9.36 8.92
N GLU A 32 -6.57 -10.36 8.85
CA GLU A 32 -6.81 -11.15 7.64
C GLU A 32 -7.71 -10.40 6.66
N LEU A 33 -7.69 -10.78 5.40
CA LEU A 33 -8.68 -10.32 4.43
C LEU A 33 -10.06 -10.85 4.82
N SER A 34 -11.09 -10.03 4.62
CA SER A 34 -12.47 -10.50 4.70
C SER A 34 -12.78 -11.33 3.45
N GLU A 35 -13.95 -11.96 3.41
CA GLU A 35 -14.39 -12.67 2.21
C GLU A 35 -14.43 -11.75 1.00
N LYS A 36 -14.91 -10.53 1.19
CA LYS A 36 -14.93 -9.50 0.15
C LYS A 36 -13.52 -9.16 -0.33
N GLY A 37 -12.58 -8.98 0.60
CA GLY A 37 -11.19 -8.70 0.28
C GLY A 37 -10.53 -9.84 -0.48
N ALA A 38 -10.85 -11.09 -0.15
CA ALA A 38 -10.37 -12.26 -0.86
C ALA A 38 -10.91 -12.30 -2.30
N GLU A 39 -12.19 -11.95 -2.48
CA GLU A 39 -12.80 -11.86 -3.82
C GLU A 39 -12.18 -10.72 -4.65
N GLU A 40 -11.88 -9.60 -4.02
CA GLU A 40 -11.18 -8.49 -4.68
C GLU A 40 -9.81 -8.95 -5.21
N ALA A 41 -9.07 -9.72 -4.39
CA ALA A 41 -7.77 -10.26 -4.80
C ALA A 41 -7.90 -11.20 -6.00
N LYS A 42 -8.93 -12.05 -6.03
CA LYS A 42 -9.18 -12.96 -7.14
C LYS A 42 -9.52 -12.20 -8.43
N ARG A 43 -10.29 -11.12 -8.33
CA ARG A 43 -10.61 -10.28 -9.50
C ARG A 43 -9.35 -9.58 -10.02
N GLY A 44 -8.48 -9.12 -9.12
CA GLY A 44 -7.20 -8.55 -9.51
C GLY A 44 -6.31 -9.56 -10.23
N ALA A 45 -6.26 -10.79 -9.71
CA ALA A 45 -5.54 -11.89 -10.34
C ALA A 45 -6.07 -12.17 -11.75
N GLN A 46 -7.40 -12.22 -11.90
CA GLN A 46 -8.03 -12.46 -13.19
C GLN A 46 -7.70 -11.35 -14.19
N ALA A 47 -7.71 -10.10 -13.72
CA ALA A 47 -7.38 -8.96 -14.57
C ALA A 47 -5.94 -9.04 -15.10
N ILE A 48 -5.01 -9.43 -14.24
CA ILE A 48 -3.59 -9.61 -14.63
C ILE A 48 -3.47 -10.78 -15.63
N LYS A 49 -4.17 -11.87 -15.36
CA LYS A 49 -4.19 -13.03 -16.24
C LYS A 49 -4.71 -12.67 -17.62
N ASP A 50 -5.84 -11.95 -17.68
CA ASP A 50 -6.45 -11.52 -18.95
C ASP A 50 -5.55 -10.58 -19.73
N ALA A 51 -4.77 -9.75 -19.04
CA ALA A 51 -3.80 -8.86 -19.64
C ALA A 51 -2.50 -9.59 -20.04
N LYS A 52 -2.38 -10.87 -19.69
CA LYS A 52 -1.22 -11.72 -19.99
C LYS A 52 0.09 -11.12 -19.46
N MET A 53 0.03 -10.49 -18.30
CA MET A 53 1.22 -9.88 -17.69
C MET A 53 2.03 -10.90 -16.89
N GLU A 54 3.33 -10.89 -17.14
CA GLU A 54 4.29 -11.71 -16.42
C GLU A 54 5.24 -10.81 -15.65
N PHE A 55 5.74 -11.32 -14.53
CA PHE A 55 6.67 -10.59 -13.67
C PHE A 55 7.95 -11.39 -13.47
N ASP A 56 8.96 -10.71 -12.94
CA ASP A 56 10.26 -11.34 -12.65
C ASP A 56 10.54 -11.37 -11.15
N ILE A 57 9.97 -10.42 -10.39
CA ILE A 57 10.15 -10.33 -8.95
C ILE A 57 8.95 -9.61 -8.32
N CYS A 58 8.60 -10.04 -7.11
CA CYS A 58 7.48 -9.48 -6.37
C CYS A 58 7.92 -8.95 -5.01
N TYR A 59 7.26 -7.88 -4.58
CA TYR A 59 7.49 -7.26 -3.28
C TYR A 59 6.17 -7.13 -2.52
N THR A 60 6.23 -7.32 -1.21
CA THR A 60 5.07 -7.16 -0.35
C THR A 60 5.51 -6.80 1.07
N SER A 61 4.56 -6.55 1.95
CA SER A 61 4.84 -6.27 3.35
C SER A 61 4.97 -7.56 4.16
N VAL A 62 5.05 -7.42 5.48
CA VAL A 62 5.04 -8.56 6.39
C VAL A 62 3.67 -8.75 7.05
N LEU A 63 2.62 -8.12 6.50
CA LEU A 63 1.25 -8.26 6.98
C LEU A 63 0.46 -9.18 6.06
N LYS A 64 -0.25 -10.15 6.66
CA LYS A 64 -0.86 -11.24 5.89
C LYS A 64 -1.89 -10.80 4.86
N ARG A 65 -2.61 -9.72 5.08
CA ARG A 65 -3.61 -9.25 4.10
C ARG A 65 -2.97 -8.85 2.76
N ALA A 66 -1.76 -8.29 2.80
CA ALA A 66 -1.01 -7.98 1.58
C ALA A 66 -0.35 -9.24 0.99
N ILE A 67 0.23 -10.06 1.85
CA ILE A 67 0.87 -11.31 1.44
C ILE A 67 -0.13 -12.24 0.76
N ARG A 68 -1.32 -12.37 1.35
CA ARG A 68 -2.37 -13.23 0.78
C ARG A 68 -2.88 -12.69 -0.56
N THR A 69 -2.96 -11.38 -0.69
CA THR A 69 -3.30 -10.76 -1.97
C THR A 69 -2.28 -11.14 -3.05
N LEU A 70 -0.99 -11.05 -2.70
CA LEU A 70 0.07 -11.47 -3.61
C LEU A 70 -0.03 -12.96 -3.95
N TRP A 71 -0.22 -13.82 -2.94
CA TRP A 71 -0.37 -15.25 -3.17
C TRP A 71 -1.53 -15.56 -4.12
N THR A 72 -2.64 -14.86 -3.94
CA THR A 72 -3.83 -15.03 -4.80
C THR A 72 -3.50 -14.68 -6.24
N ILE A 73 -2.76 -13.59 -6.45
CA ILE A 73 -2.35 -13.17 -7.79
C ILE A 73 -1.41 -14.21 -8.41
N LEU A 74 -0.40 -14.65 -7.67
CA LEU A 74 0.58 -15.61 -8.17
C LEU A 74 -0.09 -16.96 -8.48
N ASP A 75 -1.00 -17.41 -7.63
CA ASP A 75 -1.76 -18.62 -7.85
C ASP A 75 -2.65 -18.51 -9.10
N GLY A 76 -3.41 -17.43 -9.20
CA GLY A 76 -4.34 -17.19 -10.31
C GLY A 76 -3.68 -16.98 -11.66
N THR A 77 -2.42 -16.55 -11.68
CA THR A 77 -1.66 -16.31 -12.92
C THR A 77 -0.59 -17.37 -13.19
N ASP A 78 -0.56 -18.43 -12.37
CA ASP A 78 0.41 -19.52 -12.48
C ASP A 78 1.86 -19.02 -12.43
N GLN A 79 2.14 -18.08 -11.52
CA GLN A 79 3.46 -17.49 -11.31
C GLN A 79 3.96 -17.69 -9.87
N MET A 80 3.53 -18.75 -9.21
CA MET A 80 3.90 -19.01 -7.81
C MET A 80 5.39 -19.23 -7.60
N TRP A 81 6.12 -19.53 -8.66
CA TRP A 81 7.56 -19.76 -8.63
C TRP A 81 8.40 -18.47 -8.53
N LEU A 82 7.78 -17.30 -8.72
CA LEU A 82 8.50 -16.02 -8.71
C LEU A 82 9.14 -15.73 -7.35
N PRO A 83 10.32 -15.09 -7.35
CA PRO A 83 10.91 -14.58 -6.11
C PRO A 83 9.98 -13.58 -5.44
N VAL A 84 9.83 -13.70 -4.13
CA VAL A 84 9.02 -12.79 -3.33
C VAL A 84 9.91 -12.22 -2.22
N VAL A 85 9.98 -10.90 -2.14
CA VAL A 85 10.69 -10.20 -1.08
C VAL A 85 9.67 -9.51 -0.18
N ARG A 86 9.73 -9.81 1.11
CA ARG A 86 8.87 -9.19 2.12
C ARG A 86 9.67 -8.18 2.91
N THR A 87 9.04 -7.03 3.20
CA THR A 87 9.70 -6.00 4.00
C THR A 87 8.69 -5.24 4.84
N TRP A 88 9.08 -4.96 6.11
CA TRP A 88 8.26 -4.13 6.98
C TRP A 88 8.12 -2.71 6.43
N ARG A 89 9.05 -2.28 5.60
CA ARG A 89 9.03 -0.93 5.00
C ARG A 89 7.88 -0.72 4.03
N LEU A 90 7.23 -1.80 3.59
CA LEU A 90 6.00 -1.71 2.79
C LEU A 90 4.74 -1.93 3.63
N ASN A 91 4.85 -2.04 4.95
CA ASN A 91 3.69 -2.15 5.84
C ASN A 91 2.78 -0.92 5.70
N GLU A 92 1.55 -1.05 6.16
CA GLU A 92 0.62 0.05 6.30
C GLU A 92 1.14 1.06 7.32
N ARG A 93 0.60 2.27 7.31
CA ARG A 93 0.85 3.30 8.31
C ARG A 93 0.53 2.76 9.70
N HIS A 94 1.38 3.07 10.66
CA HIS A 94 1.19 2.65 12.05
C HIS A 94 0.28 3.67 12.77
N TYR A 95 -0.90 3.23 13.14
CA TYR A 95 -1.89 4.12 13.79
C TYR A 95 -1.69 4.28 15.29
N GLY A 96 -0.62 3.74 15.87
CA GLY A 96 -0.25 3.97 17.27
C GLY A 96 -1.35 3.59 18.25
N GLY A 97 -1.63 4.51 19.17
CA GLY A 97 -2.65 4.31 20.20
C GLY A 97 -4.07 4.14 19.67
N LEU A 98 -4.34 4.52 18.41
CA LEU A 98 -5.67 4.37 17.80
C LEU A 98 -5.91 2.94 17.33
N THR A 99 -4.89 2.10 17.27
CA THR A 99 -5.00 0.72 16.77
C THR A 99 -6.08 -0.04 17.52
N GLY A 100 -7.03 -0.60 16.77
CA GLY A 100 -8.13 -1.38 17.33
C GLY A 100 -9.39 -0.59 17.67
N LEU A 101 -9.29 0.73 17.75
CA LEU A 101 -10.48 1.57 18.01
C LEU A 101 -11.28 1.72 16.72
N ASN A 102 -12.61 1.71 16.83
CA ASN A 102 -13.45 2.07 15.71
C ASN A 102 -13.63 3.59 15.68
N LYS A 103 -14.27 4.12 14.64
CA LYS A 103 -14.41 5.58 14.47
C LYS A 103 -15.17 6.25 15.62
N ALA A 104 -16.23 5.61 16.12
CA ALA A 104 -17.02 6.15 17.21
C ALA A 104 -16.23 6.18 18.53
N GLU A 105 -15.53 5.10 18.84
CA GLU A 105 -14.67 5.00 20.03
C GLU A 105 -13.56 6.04 19.98
N THR A 106 -12.98 6.27 18.81
CA THR A 106 -11.90 7.23 18.61
C THR A 106 -12.41 8.65 18.86
N ALA A 107 -13.58 8.99 18.28
CA ALA A 107 -14.20 10.29 18.48
C ALA A 107 -14.58 10.54 19.93
N ALA A 108 -15.12 9.51 20.61
CA ALA A 108 -15.48 9.59 22.03
C ALA A 108 -14.25 9.82 22.92
N LYS A 109 -13.15 9.15 22.61
CA LYS A 109 -11.92 9.22 23.42
C LYS A 109 -11.11 10.48 23.18
N HIS A 110 -11.03 10.95 21.95
CA HIS A 110 -10.11 12.04 21.54
C HIS A 110 -10.81 13.28 21.00
N GLY A 111 -12.10 13.22 20.73
CA GLY A 111 -12.88 14.33 20.14
C GLY A 111 -12.81 14.30 18.61
N GLU A 112 -13.91 14.75 17.98
CA GLU A 112 -14.02 14.75 16.51
C GLU A 112 -12.98 15.64 15.82
N GLU A 113 -12.68 16.81 16.40
CA GLU A 113 -11.72 17.75 15.81
C GLU A 113 -10.32 17.15 15.78
N GLN A 114 -9.89 16.51 16.86
CA GLN A 114 -8.59 15.88 16.91
C GLN A 114 -8.48 14.72 15.92
N VAL A 115 -9.54 13.93 15.77
CA VAL A 115 -9.57 12.83 14.80
C VAL A 115 -9.44 13.38 13.37
N LYS A 116 -10.11 14.49 13.06
CA LYS A 116 -9.99 15.14 11.76
C LYS A 116 -8.55 15.59 11.49
N ILE A 117 -7.89 16.15 12.51
CA ILE A 117 -6.49 16.58 12.38
C ILE A 117 -5.61 15.36 12.01
N TRP A 118 -5.74 14.25 12.71
CA TRP A 118 -4.95 13.06 12.40
C TRP A 118 -5.24 12.51 11.00
N ARG A 119 -6.49 12.54 10.57
CA ARG A 119 -6.89 12.00 9.26
C ARG A 119 -6.51 12.90 8.08
N ARG A 120 -6.46 14.20 8.29
CA ARG A 120 -6.23 15.20 7.22
C ARG A 120 -4.83 15.79 7.22
N SER A 121 -4.05 15.57 8.25
CA SER A 121 -2.70 16.07 8.33
C SER A 121 -1.72 15.12 7.68
N PHE A 122 -0.77 15.68 6.95
CA PHE A 122 0.31 14.91 6.34
C PHE A 122 1.36 14.51 7.38
N ASP A 123 1.64 15.36 8.35
CA ASP A 123 2.79 15.22 9.25
C ASP A 123 2.46 15.13 10.75
N ILE A 124 1.19 15.12 11.13
CA ILE A 124 0.81 14.99 12.55
C ILE A 124 0.44 13.53 12.83
N PRO A 125 1.24 12.83 13.64
CA PRO A 125 0.94 11.42 13.96
C PRO A 125 -0.14 11.30 15.03
N PRO A 126 -0.81 10.14 15.11
CA PRO A 126 -1.69 9.84 16.25
C PRO A 126 -0.84 9.61 17.51
N PRO A 127 -1.47 9.47 18.68
CA PRO A 127 -0.73 9.16 19.91
C PRO A 127 0.05 7.86 19.76
N PRO A 128 1.22 7.75 20.40
CA PRO A 128 1.99 6.52 20.32
C PRO A 128 1.30 5.36 21.03
N MET A 129 1.58 4.15 20.58
CA MET A 129 1.18 2.93 21.25
C MET A 129 2.14 2.68 22.40
N ASP A 130 1.64 2.67 23.64
CA ASP A 130 2.45 2.42 24.83
C ASP A 130 2.32 0.96 25.29
N GLU A 131 3.10 0.60 26.29
CA GLU A 131 3.14 -0.78 26.82
C GLU A 131 1.82 -1.28 27.39
N LYS A 132 0.89 -0.38 27.73
CA LYS A 132 -0.42 -0.72 28.28
C LYS A 132 -1.45 -0.98 27.17
N HIS A 133 -1.11 -0.67 25.93
CA HIS A 133 -2.03 -0.85 24.83
C HIS A 133 -2.34 -2.34 24.61
N PRO A 134 -3.62 -2.72 24.35
CA PRO A 134 -4.00 -4.12 24.17
C PRO A 134 -3.21 -4.87 23.10
N TYR A 135 -2.76 -4.17 22.06
CA TYR A 135 -2.04 -4.78 20.94
C TYR A 135 -0.51 -4.51 20.97
N TYR A 136 -0.01 -3.91 22.04
CA TYR A 136 1.42 -3.59 22.15
C TYR A 136 2.31 -4.83 21.96
N LYS A 137 2.01 -5.91 22.68
CA LYS A 137 2.83 -7.12 22.61
C LYS A 137 2.77 -7.77 21.23
N SER A 138 1.59 -7.85 20.63
CA SER A 138 1.41 -8.50 19.33
C SER A 138 2.00 -7.71 18.17
N ILE A 139 2.23 -6.41 18.35
CA ILE A 139 2.80 -5.56 17.30
C ILE A 139 4.25 -5.19 17.64
N SER A 140 4.49 -4.57 18.80
CA SER A 140 5.81 -4.02 19.15
C SER A 140 6.82 -5.08 19.61
N LYS A 141 6.35 -6.24 20.09
CA LYS A 141 7.21 -7.33 20.55
C LYS A 141 7.16 -8.54 19.61
N GLU A 142 6.64 -8.35 18.42
CA GLU A 142 6.49 -9.44 17.46
C GLU A 142 7.83 -9.78 16.81
N ARG A 143 8.13 -11.10 16.72
CA ARG A 143 9.45 -11.58 16.25
C ARG A 143 9.78 -11.19 14.81
N ARG A 144 8.76 -10.92 13.95
CA ARG A 144 9.03 -10.51 12.55
C ARG A 144 9.78 -9.18 12.47
N TYR A 145 9.77 -8.39 13.54
CA TYR A 145 10.46 -7.11 13.60
C TYR A 145 11.77 -7.17 14.42
N ALA A 146 12.19 -8.37 14.83
CA ALA A 146 13.38 -8.54 15.65
C ALA A 146 14.66 -8.02 14.98
N GLY A 147 14.70 -8.00 13.66
CA GLY A 147 15.86 -7.52 12.90
C GLY A 147 15.93 -6.01 12.72
N LEU A 148 14.94 -5.25 13.21
CA LEU A 148 14.95 -3.79 13.09
C LEU A 148 15.99 -3.21 14.04
N LYS A 149 16.69 -2.18 13.56
CA LYS A 149 17.66 -1.45 14.38
C LYS A 149 16.93 -0.60 15.42
N ALA A 150 17.67 -0.21 16.47
CA ALA A 150 17.13 0.71 17.46
C ALA A 150 16.60 1.96 16.79
N GLY A 151 15.38 2.34 17.14
CA GLY A 151 14.71 3.51 16.58
C GLY A 151 13.98 3.31 15.26
N GLU A 152 14.08 2.14 14.63
CA GLU A 152 13.35 1.84 13.40
C GLU A 152 11.92 1.36 13.65
N LEU A 153 11.67 0.70 14.77
CA LEU A 153 10.32 0.21 15.09
C LEU A 153 9.43 1.39 15.52
N PRO A 154 8.40 1.74 14.74
CA PRO A 154 7.57 2.87 15.10
C PRO A 154 6.60 2.51 16.22
N THR A 155 6.18 3.55 16.97
CA THR A 155 5.07 3.45 17.93
C THR A 155 3.83 4.18 17.42
N CYS A 156 3.99 5.01 16.41
CA CYS A 156 2.94 5.70 15.67
C CYS A 156 3.56 6.32 14.42
N GLU A 157 2.74 6.62 13.43
CA GLU A 157 3.22 7.27 12.21
C GLU A 157 2.21 8.26 11.66
N SER A 158 2.71 9.39 11.16
CA SER A 158 2.01 10.23 10.20
C SER A 158 2.19 9.60 8.81
N LEU A 159 1.49 10.13 7.80
CA LEU A 159 1.74 9.69 6.42
C LEU A 159 3.17 10.01 6.00
N LYS A 160 3.67 11.18 6.41
CA LYS A 160 5.06 11.58 6.15
C LYS A 160 6.05 10.54 6.68
N ASP A 161 5.83 10.04 7.90
CA ASP A 161 6.68 9.02 8.52
C ASP A 161 6.63 7.70 7.75
N THR A 162 5.45 7.30 7.32
CA THR A 162 5.26 6.09 6.53
C THR A 162 6.03 6.16 5.21
N ILE A 163 5.91 7.29 4.52
CA ILE A 163 6.62 7.52 3.26
C ILE A 163 8.13 7.53 3.48
N ALA A 164 8.59 8.16 4.56
CA ALA A 164 10.02 8.28 4.87
C ALA A 164 10.68 6.91 5.08
N ARG A 165 9.95 5.90 5.58
CA ARG A 165 10.55 4.57 5.75
C ARG A 165 10.31 3.63 4.56
N ALA A 166 9.32 3.95 3.71
CA ALA A 166 9.06 3.15 2.51
C ALA A 166 10.02 3.52 1.36
N LEU A 167 10.29 4.81 1.15
CA LEU A 167 11.10 5.26 0.02
C LEU A 167 12.55 4.76 0.00
N PRO A 168 13.27 4.62 1.13
CA PRO A 168 14.59 4.03 1.08
C PRO A 168 14.60 2.62 0.48
N PHE A 169 13.60 1.81 0.81
CA PHE A 169 13.47 0.48 0.22
C PHE A 169 13.17 0.56 -1.27
N TRP A 170 12.28 1.45 -1.68
CA TRP A 170 11.99 1.71 -3.08
C TRP A 170 13.27 2.07 -3.83
N ASN A 171 14.00 3.06 -3.33
CA ASN A 171 15.20 3.56 -4.01
C ASN A 171 16.35 2.54 -4.02
N ASP A 172 16.59 1.84 -2.91
CA ASP A 172 17.77 1.00 -2.75
C ASP A 172 17.55 -0.43 -3.25
N GLU A 173 16.33 -0.94 -3.19
CA GLU A 173 16.05 -2.34 -3.51
C GLU A 173 15.20 -2.52 -4.77
N ILE A 174 14.13 -1.73 -4.94
CA ILE A 174 13.20 -1.93 -6.06
C ILE A 174 13.70 -1.26 -7.34
N VAL A 175 14.14 -0.01 -7.24
CA VAL A 175 14.63 0.75 -8.41
C VAL A 175 15.75 0.02 -9.16
N PRO A 176 16.77 -0.54 -8.48
CA PRO A 176 17.81 -1.28 -9.20
C PRO A 176 17.26 -2.47 -10.00
N GLN A 177 16.25 -3.15 -9.50
CA GLN A 177 15.65 -4.28 -10.22
C GLN A 177 14.89 -3.79 -11.46
N ILE A 178 14.16 -2.69 -11.35
CA ILE A 178 13.46 -2.11 -12.50
C ILE A 178 14.48 -1.68 -13.57
N LYS A 179 15.54 -0.99 -13.15
CA LYS A 179 16.58 -0.51 -14.07
C LYS A 179 17.35 -1.67 -14.73
N ALA A 180 17.42 -2.82 -14.06
CA ALA A 180 18.01 -4.02 -14.64
C ALA A 180 17.08 -4.72 -15.64
N GLY A 181 15.90 -4.18 -15.89
CA GLY A 181 14.93 -4.74 -16.84
C GLY A 181 13.93 -5.71 -16.23
N LYS A 182 13.91 -5.86 -14.91
CA LYS A 182 12.96 -6.76 -14.22
C LYS A 182 11.58 -6.13 -14.20
N ARG A 183 10.58 -6.98 -14.47
CA ARG A 183 9.16 -6.60 -14.37
C ARG A 183 8.72 -6.83 -12.92
N VAL A 184 8.28 -5.77 -12.26
CA VAL A 184 8.04 -5.75 -10.82
C VAL A 184 6.55 -5.70 -10.51
N LEU A 185 6.13 -6.55 -9.56
CA LEU A 185 4.80 -6.52 -8.97
C LEU A 185 4.92 -6.20 -7.48
N ILE A 186 4.15 -5.23 -7.00
CA ILE A 186 4.11 -4.88 -5.58
C ILE A 186 2.67 -5.06 -5.08
N ALA A 187 2.48 -5.87 -4.05
CA ALA A 187 1.21 -5.99 -3.36
C ALA A 187 1.40 -5.43 -1.94
N ALA A 188 0.72 -4.34 -1.62
CA ALA A 188 0.95 -3.64 -0.36
C ALA A 188 -0.30 -2.89 0.10
N HIS A 189 -0.09 -1.78 0.79
CA HIS A 189 -1.14 -1.07 1.54
C HIS A 189 -1.36 0.34 0.99
N GLY A 190 -2.52 0.91 1.33
CA GLY A 190 -2.89 2.23 0.82
C GLY A 190 -1.83 3.29 1.07
N ASN A 191 -1.30 3.37 2.29
CA ASN A 191 -0.36 4.44 2.62
C ASN A 191 1.07 4.18 2.14
N SER A 192 1.55 2.94 2.17
CA SER A 192 2.87 2.64 1.61
C SER A 192 2.90 2.84 0.10
N LEU A 193 1.82 2.45 -0.61
CA LEU A 193 1.72 2.68 -2.05
C LEU A 193 1.56 4.16 -2.40
N ARG A 194 0.87 4.94 -1.55
CA ARG A 194 0.82 6.40 -1.72
C ARG A 194 2.22 7.00 -1.76
N GLY A 195 3.13 6.50 -0.92
CA GLY A 195 4.51 6.97 -0.92
C GLY A 195 5.19 6.80 -2.27
N ILE A 196 5.00 5.64 -2.88
CA ILE A 196 5.56 5.34 -4.20
C ILE A 196 4.92 6.22 -5.27
N VAL A 197 3.58 6.34 -5.27
CA VAL A 197 2.85 7.18 -6.22
C VAL A 197 3.26 8.65 -6.11
N LYS A 198 3.34 9.17 -4.88
CA LYS A 198 3.77 10.55 -4.63
C LYS A 198 5.14 10.81 -5.23
N HIS A 199 6.06 9.88 -5.03
CA HIS A 199 7.41 9.97 -5.55
C HIS A 199 7.45 9.92 -7.08
N LEU A 200 6.73 8.95 -7.67
CA LEU A 200 6.70 8.78 -9.12
C LEU A 200 6.10 9.99 -9.86
N GLU A 201 5.04 10.57 -9.30
CA GLU A 201 4.31 11.65 -9.97
C GLU A 201 4.71 13.05 -9.48
N GLY A 202 5.60 13.14 -8.51
CA GLY A 202 6.00 14.44 -7.96
C GLY A 202 4.84 15.18 -7.30
N MET A 203 3.93 14.47 -6.65
CA MET A 203 2.74 15.06 -6.04
C MET A 203 3.07 15.86 -4.79
N SER A 204 2.27 16.89 -4.53
CA SER A 204 2.38 17.68 -3.30
C SER A 204 1.88 16.88 -2.09
N ASP A 205 2.23 17.36 -0.89
CA ASP A 205 1.74 16.77 0.36
C ASP A 205 0.22 16.83 0.42
N GLN A 206 -0.39 17.93 -0.03
CA GLN A 206 -1.84 18.09 -0.06
C GLN A 206 -2.47 17.11 -1.04
N ALA A 207 -1.94 17.00 -2.24
CA ALA A 207 -2.50 16.13 -3.28
C ALA A 207 -2.50 14.66 -2.85
N ILE A 208 -1.42 14.20 -2.21
CA ILE A 208 -1.35 12.79 -1.82
C ILE A 208 -2.34 12.46 -0.70
N MET A 209 -2.66 13.42 0.16
CA MET A 209 -3.66 13.21 1.21
C MET A 209 -5.06 12.96 0.63
N GLU A 210 -5.33 13.54 -0.54
CA GLU A 210 -6.63 13.42 -1.21
C GLU A 210 -6.75 12.15 -2.05
N LEU A 211 -5.64 11.54 -2.41
CA LEU A 211 -5.62 10.37 -3.30
C LEU A 211 -6.00 9.09 -2.55
N ASN A 212 -7.05 8.41 -3.01
CA ASN A 212 -7.40 7.08 -2.56
C ASN A 212 -7.19 6.09 -3.71
N LEU A 213 -6.23 5.19 -3.53
CA LEU A 213 -5.99 4.15 -4.50
C LEU A 213 -7.06 3.07 -4.39
N PRO A 214 -7.58 2.55 -5.51
CA PRO A 214 -8.60 1.51 -5.47
C PRO A 214 -8.02 0.22 -4.88
N THR A 215 -8.85 -0.56 -4.20
CA THR A 215 -8.47 -1.85 -3.62
C THR A 215 -8.66 -2.98 -4.63
N GLY A 216 -7.73 -3.92 -4.64
CA GLY A 216 -7.84 -5.12 -5.47
C GLY A 216 -7.69 -4.92 -6.97
N ILE A 217 -7.58 -3.69 -7.43
CA ILE A 217 -7.47 -3.37 -8.85
C ILE A 217 -6.00 -3.11 -9.18
N PRO A 218 -5.40 -3.87 -10.10
CA PRO A 218 -4.01 -3.62 -10.46
C PRO A 218 -3.82 -2.24 -11.09
N ILE A 219 -2.82 -1.54 -10.60
CA ILE A 219 -2.41 -0.21 -11.06
C ILE A 219 -1.15 -0.39 -11.89
N VAL A 220 -1.15 0.11 -13.11
CA VAL A 220 -0.03 -0.05 -14.05
C VAL A 220 0.59 1.30 -14.36
N TYR A 221 1.90 1.39 -14.16
CA TYR A 221 2.71 2.51 -14.63
C TYR A 221 3.64 2.07 -15.74
N GLU A 222 3.74 2.89 -16.77
CA GLU A 222 4.80 2.81 -17.76
C GLU A 222 5.81 3.91 -17.41
N LEU A 223 7.05 3.52 -17.18
CA LEU A 223 8.10 4.43 -16.71
C LEU A 223 9.21 4.55 -17.75
N ASP A 224 9.81 5.74 -17.87
CA ASP A 224 10.96 5.95 -18.73
C ASP A 224 12.27 5.51 -18.06
N GLN A 225 13.40 5.79 -18.68
CA GLN A 225 14.71 5.40 -18.15
C GLN A 225 15.04 6.09 -16.82
N ALA A 226 14.47 7.27 -16.58
CA ALA A 226 14.63 7.98 -15.31
C ALA A 226 13.57 7.56 -14.29
N LEU A 227 12.76 6.55 -14.61
CA LEU A 227 11.65 6.03 -13.79
C LEU A 227 10.57 7.08 -13.54
N LYS A 228 10.32 7.93 -14.53
CA LYS A 228 9.17 8.84 -14.49
C LYS A 228 8.05 8.28 -15.33
N PRO A 229 6.79 8.45 -14.91
CA PRO A 229 5.66 7.99 -15.70
C PRO A 229 5.63 8.66 -17.08
N THR A 230 5.48 7.84 -18.12
CA THR A 230 5.34 8.33 -19.51
C THR A 230 3.88 8.52 -19.87
N LYS A 231 2.98 7.94 -19.08
CA LYS A 231 1.53 7.99 -19.24
C LYS A 231 0.89 8.06 -17.85
N PRO A 232 -0.36 8.55 -17.74
CA PRO A 232 -1.08 8.45 -16.47
C PRO A 232 -1.18 6.99 -16.03
N MET A 233 -1.33 6.75 -14.71
CA MET A 233 -1.56 5.40 -14.21
C MET A 233 -2.81 4.84 -14.88
N ARG A 234 -2.79 3.54 -15.20
CA ARG A 234 -3.95 2.85 -15.72
C ARG A 234 -4.31 1.65 -14.84
N PHE A 235 -5.52 1.18 -14.99
CA PHE A 235 -6.06 0.11 -14.17
C PHE A 235 -6.41 -1.08 -15.03
N LEU A 236 -6.31 -2.28 -14.47
CA LEU A 236 -6.70 -3.52 -15.15
C LEU A 236 -8.03 -4.02 -14.59
N GLY A 237 -8.89 -4.52 -15.47
CA GLY A 237 -10.18 -5.05 -15.12
C GLY A 237 -11.15 -4.91 -16.29
N ASP A 238 -12.43 -5.20 -16.04
CA ASP A 238 -13.46 -4.96 -17.04
C ASP A 238 -13.66 -3.45 -17.25
N GLU A 239 -14.33 -3.09 -18.34
CA GLU A 239 -14.51 -1.68 -18.72
C GLU A 239 -15.14 -0.84 -17.61
N GLU A 240 -16.15 -1.36 -16.94
CA GLU A 240 -16.85 -0.62 -15.90
C GLU A 240 -15.95 -0.42 -14.67
N THR A 241 -15.25 -1.46 -14.24
CA THR A 241 -14.32 -1.39 -13.12
C THR A 241 -13.23 -0.35 -13.38
N VAL A 242 -12.63 -0.41 -14.56
CA VAL A 242 -11.58 0.54 -14.96
C VAL A 242 -12.12 1.96 -15.02
N ARG A 243 -13.29 2.15 -15.62
CA ARG A 243 -13.91 3.47 -15.71
C ARG A 243 -14.17 4.08 -14.33
N LYS A 244 -14.73 3.30 -13.40
CA LYS A 244 -14.99 3.77 -12.03
C LYS A 244 -13.71 4.11 -11.29
N ALA A 245 -12.67 3.32 -11.46
CA ALA A 245 -11.37 3.58 -10.84
C ALA A 245 -10.77 4.88 -11.39
N MET A 246 -10.82 5.08 -12.70
CA MET A 246 -10.31 6.29 -13.34
C MET A 246 -11.08 7.53 -12.89
N GLU A 247 -12.40 7.46 -12.81
CA GLU A 247 -13.24 8.57 -12.35
C GLU A 247 -12.91 8.95 -10.90
N ALA A 248 -12.76 7.96 -10.02
CA ALA A 248 -12.46 8.19 -8.61
C ALA A 248 -11.10 8.89 -8.44
N VAL A 249 -10.08 8.42 -9.15
CA VAL A 249 -8.75 9.03 -9.09
C VAL A 249 -8.74 10.42 -9.74
N ALA A 250 -9.42 10.60 -10.85
CA ALA A 250 -9.51 11.90 -11.53
C ALA A 250 -10.22 12.95 -10.66
N ALA A 251 -11.31 12.57 -9.98
CA ALA A 251 -12.02 13.48 -9.09
C ALA A 251 -11.13 13.94 -7.94
N GLN A 252 -10.35 13.02 -7.36
CA GLN A 252 -9.39 13.32 -6.30
C GLN A 252 -8.21 14.16 -6.83
N GLY A 253 -7.78 13.89 -8.06
CA GLY A 253 -6.69 14.61 -8.70
C GLY A 253 -6.97 16.09 -8.89
N LYS A 254 -8.21 16.53 -8.90
CA LYS A 254 -8.58 17.94 -8.99
C LYS A 254 -8.20 18.73 -7.74
N ALA A 255 -7.87 18.06 -6.66
CA ALA A 255 -7.40 18.69 -5.42
C ALA A 255 -5.93 19.08 -5.45
N LYS A 256 -5.22 18.79 -6.51
CA LYS A 256 -3.78 19.11 -6.64
C LYS A 256 -3.48 20.60 -6.52
#